data_0745a855d0fc7e0d43e55266ec9b0a52
#
_entry.id   0745a855d0fc7e0d43e55266ec9b0a52
#
_cell.length_a   1.000
_cell.length_b   1.000
_cell.length_c   1.000
_cell.angle_alpha   90.00
_cell.angle_beta   90.00
_cell.angle_gamma   90.00
#
_symmetry.space_group_name_H-M   'P 1'
#
loop_
_entity.id
_entity.type
_entity.pdbx_description
1 polymer ?
#
loop_
_entity_poly.entity_id
_entity_poly.type
_entity_poly.pdbx_seq_one_letter_code
_entity_poly.pdbx_strand_id
1 'polypeptide(L)' 'MEYGTIEIKLNALMKQKDMSKRKLCRMAEMNWSQVDNYCKGNITRFDADVLARICTALECELGDLLEFVPPEQ' A
#
# COMPACT_ATOMS: atom_id res chain seq x y z
N MET A 1 -20.00 -7.88 -17.76
CA MET A 1 -18.55 -8.15 -17.76
C MET A 1 -18.00 -7.94 -16.35
N GLU A 2 -17.26 -8.90 -15.86
CA GLU A 2 -16.60 -8.77 -14.57
C GLU A 2 -15.20 -8.21 -14.76
N TYR A 3 -14.78 -7.38 -13.81
CA TYR A 3 -13.46 -6.81 -13.82
C TYR A 3 -12.64 -7.41 -12.69
N GLY A 4 -11.34 -7.43 -12.88
CA GLY A 4 -10.43 -7.77 -11.79
C GLY A 4 -10.36 -6.65 -10.77
N THR A 5 -9.49 -6.81 -9.81
CA THR A 5 -9.32 -5.85 -8.72
C THR A 5 -7.85 -5.52 -8.53
N ILE A 6 -7.60 -4.39 -7.87
CA ILE A 6 -6.26 -4.03 -7.43
C ILE A 6 -6.20 -4.25 -5.93
N GLU A 7 -5.26 -5.08 -5.50
CA GLU A 7 -5.04 -5.33 -4.09
C GLU A 7 -3.79 -4.61 -3.62
N ILE A 8 -3.85 -4.07 -2.42
CA ILE A 8 -2.68 -3.43 -1.82
C ILE A 8 -2.07 -4.40 -0.80
N LYS A 9 -0.75 -4.58 -0.89
CA LYS A 9 -0.01 -5.53 -0.07
C LYS A 9 0.83 -4.83 0.99
N LEU A 10 0.41 -3.65 1.43
CA LEU A 10 1.21 -2.84 2.35
C LEU A 10 1.46 -3.56 3.67
N ASN A 11 0.44 -4.18 4.24
CA ASN A 11 0.57 -4.83 5.54
C ASN A 11 1.61 -5.96 5.49
N ALA A 12 1.53 -6.80 4.45
CA ALA A 12 2.48 -7.89 4.27
C ALA A 12 3.89 -7.36 4.01
N LEU A 13 4.00 -6.30 3.21
CA LEU A 13 5.29 -5.70 2.88
C LEU A 13 5.95 -5.07 4.11
N MET A 14 5.15 -4.42 4.94
CA MET A 14 5.65 -3.84 6.19
C MET A 14 6.17 -4.92 7.13
N LYS A 15 5.47 -6.04 7.24
CA LYS A 15 5.93 -7.16 8.04
C LYS A 15 7.24 -7.72 7.51
N GLN A 16 7.33 -7.88 6.21
CA GLN A 16 8.53 -8.40 5.56
C GLN A 16 9.75 -7.51 5.82
N LYS A 17 9.53 -6.20 5.88
CA LYS A 17 10.60 -5.21 6.07
C LYS A 17 10.74 -4.75 7.51
N ASP A 18 9.99 -5.37 8.42
CA ASP A 18 10.01 -5.03 9.85
C ASP A 18 9.73 -3.54 10.09
N MET A 19 8.75 -3.02 9.39
CA MET A 19 8.35 -1.61 9.46
C MET A 19 7.07 -1.47 10.25
N SER A 20 7.09 -0.66 11.31
CA SER A 20 5.88 -0.37 12.08
C SER A 20 5.05 0.71 11.40
N LYS A 21 3.74 0.76 11.70
CA LYS A 21 2.87 1.81 11.18
C LYS A 21 3.35 3.19 11.62
N ARG A 22 3.78 3.31 12.87
CA ARG A 22 4.28 4.58 13.41
C ARG A 22 5.51 5.06 12.64
N LYS A 23 6.43 4.15 12.37
CA LYS A 23 7.64 4.49 11.62
C LYS A 23 7.31 4.89 10.20
N LEU A 24 6.37 4.18 9.57
CA LEU A 24 5.94 4.52 8.21
C LEU A 24 5.29 5.89 8.16
N CYS A 25 4.44 6.22 9.15
CA CYS A 25 3.84 7.56 9.24
C CYS A 25 4.91 8.63 9.20
N ARG A 26 5.98 8.46 9.97
CA ARG A 26 7.05 9.43 10.04
C ARG A 26 7.86 9.48 8.75
N MET A 27 8.20 8.34 8.20
CA MET A 27 9.08 8.26 7.03
C MET A 27 8.38 8.68 5.74
N ALA A 28 7.10 8.35 5.61
CA ALA A 28 6.32 8.69 4.41
C ALA A 28 5.54 9.99 4.56
N GLU A 29 5.66 10.66 5.70
CA GLU A 29 4.92 11.89 6.01
C GLU A 29 3.42 11.70 5.84
N MET A 30 2.91 10.62 6.43
CA MET A 30 1.49 10.26 6.41
C MET A 30 0.93 10.29 7.82
N ASN A 31 -0.37 10.53 7.94
CA ASN A 31 -1.01 10.42 9.25
C ASN A 31 -1.41 8.97 9.50
N TRP A 32 -1.72 8.66 10.75
CA TRP A 32 -2.07 7.31 11.17
C TRP A 32 -3.26 6.76 10.39
N SER A 33 -4.28 7.60 10.20
CA SER A 33 -5.50 7.20 9.52
C SER A 33 -5.22 6.75 8.08
N GLN A 34 -4.36 7.48 7.39
CA GLN A 34 -3.97 7.13 6.02
C GLN A 34 -3.24 5.79 5.97
N VAL A 35 -2.25 5.61 6.85
CA VAL A 35 -1.49 4.35 6.89
C VAL A 35 -2.41 3.19 7.23
N ASP A 36 -3.29 3.37 8.21
CA ASP A 36 -4.22 2.32 8.64
C ASP A 36 -5.17 1.93 7.51
N ASN A 37 -5.72 2.92 6.79
CA ASN A 37 -6.62 2.64 5.66
C ASN A 37 -5.89 1.89 4.54
N TYR A 38 -4.66 2.25 4.25
CA TYR A 38 -3.87 1.54 3.25
C TYR A 38 -3.56 0.10 3.69
N CYS A 39 -3.29 -0.10 4.99
CA CYS A 39 -3.04 -1.44 5.53
C CYS A 39 -4.28 -2.33 5.49
N LYS A 40 -5.44 -1.73 5.71
CA LYS A 40 -6.71 -2.47 5.69
C LYS A 40 -7.23 -2.74 4.27
N GLY A 41 -6.65 -2.08 3.27
CA GLY A 41 -7.08 -2.25 1.90
C GLY A 41 -8.38 -1.55 1.56
N ASN A 42 -8.80 -0.56 2.35
CA ASN A 42 -10.05 0.17 2.15
C ASN A 42 -9.91 1.34 1.17
N ILE A 43 -8.92 1.27 0.30
CA ILE A 43 -8.62 2.35 -0.63
C ILE A 43 -9.12 1.96 -2.03
N THR A 44 -9.98 2.77 -2.60
CA THR A 44 -10.47 2.57 -3.97
C THR A 44 -9.83 3.52 -4.96
N ARG A 45 -9.27 4.62 -4.46
CA ARG A 45 -8.56 5.60 -5.28
C ARG A 45 -7.19 5.83 -4.66
N PHE A 46 -6.17 5.74 -5.48
CA PHE A 46 -4.79 5.88 -5.00
C PHE A 46 -4.23 7.23 -5.43
N ASP A 47 -3.57 7.89 -4.49
CA ASP A 47 -2.85 9.13 -4.77
C ASP A 47 -1.43 8.76 -5.17
N ALA A 48 -1.00 9.19 -6.34
CA ALA A 48 0.32 8.85 -6.86
C ALA A 48 1.44 9.35 -5.95
N ASP A 49 1.27 10.52 -5.35
CA ASP A 49 2.26 11.08 -4.44
C ASP A 49 2.40 10.23 -3.18
N VAL A 50 1.28 9.79 -2.63
CA VAL A 50 1.28 8.93 -1.44
C VAL A 50 1.95 7.58 -1.76
N LEU A 51 1.63 6.99 -2.90
CA LEU A 51 2.25 5.74 -3.32
C LEU A 51 3.77 5.89 -3.47
N ALA A 52 4.20 7.01 -4.05
CA ALA A 52 5.63 7.28 -4.21
C ALA A 52 6.33 7.40 -2.86
N ARG A 53 5.68 8.05 -1.89
CA ARG A 53 6.25 8.20 -0.55
C ARG A 53 6.34 6.85 0.18
N ILE A 54 5.34 6.00 0.03
CA ILE A 54 5.37 4.66 0.62
C ILE A 54 6.50 3.84 0.00
N CYS A 55 6.60 3.83 -1.32
CA CYS A 55 7.64 3.09 -2.01
C CYS A 55 9.04 3.58 -1.61
N THR A 56 9.20 4.88 -1.48
CA THR A 56 10.48 5.45 -1.04
C THR A 56 10.82 5.02 0.38
N ALA A 57 9.85 5.11 1.29
CA ALA A 57 10.07 4.76 2.69
C ALA A 57 10.38 3.27 2.88
N LEU A 58 9.76 2.41 2.09
CA LEU A 58 9.96 0.97 2.17
C LEU A 58 11.04 0.46 1.22
N GLU A 59 11.60 1.34 0.40
CA GLU A 59 12.62 0.96 -0.60
C GLU A 59 12.14 -0.20 -1.45
N CYS A 60 10.93 -0.07 -2.00
CA CYS A 60 10.32 -1.10 -2.82
C CYS A 60 9.83 -0.52 -4.13
N GLU A 61 9.50 -1.40 -5.06
CA GLU A 61 8.88 -1.02 -6.32
C GLU A 61 7.37 -1.06 -6.20
N LEU A 62 6.68 -0.38 -7.10
CA LEU A 62 5.22 -0.33 -7.07
C LEU A 62 4.61 -1.73 -7.18
N GLY A 63 5.21 -2.60 -7.97
CA GLY A 63 4.74 -3.98 -8.11
C GLY A 63 4.82 -4.80 -6.84
N ASP A 64 5.67 -4.40 -5.89
CA ASP A 64 5.74 -5.04 -4.58
C ASP A 64 4.57 -4.61 -3.70
N LEU A 65 4.02 -3.42 -3.94
CA LEU A 65 2.98 -2.82 -3.12
C LEU A 65 1.58 -3.10 -3.63
N LEU A 66 1.40 -3.09 -4.94
CA LEU A 66 0.09 -3.28 -5.58
C LEU A 66 0.10 -4.51 -6.47
N GLU A 67 -1.03 -5.20 -6.50
CA GLU A 67 -1.19 -6.40 -7.32
C GLU A 67 -2.52 -6.34 -8.06
N PHE A 68 -2.48 -6.64 -9.37
CA PHE A 68 -3.70 -6.82 -10.13
C PHE A 68 -4.18 -8.27 -9.99
N VAL A 69 -5.41 -8.44 -9.57
CA VAL A 69 -6.04 -9.75 -9.45
C VAL A 69 -7.09 -9.85 -10.55
N PRO A 70 -6.88 -10.73 -11.55
CA PRO A 70 -7.84 -10.84 -12.66
C PRO A 70 -9.17 -11.39 -12.19
N PRO A 71 -10.24 -11.14 -12.95
CA PRO A 71 -11.56 -11.66 -12.57
C PRO A 71 -11.59 -13.18 -12.69
N GLU A 72 -12.42 -13.80 -11.87
CA GLU A 72 -12.66 -15.22 -11.99
C GLU A 72 -13.43 -15.52 -13.28
N GLN A 73 -13.11 -16.64 -13.87
CA GLN A 73 -13.79 -17.10 -15.07
C GLN A 73 -14.64 -18.32 -14.77
#